data_af726e1e1f2620b80809d57cd7a03efe
#
_entry.id   af726e1e1f2620b80809d57cd7a03efe
#
_cell.length_a   1.000
_cell.length_b   1.000
_cell.length_c   1.000
_cell.angle_alpha   90.00
_cell.angle_beta   90.00
_cell.angle_gamma   90.00
#
_symmetry.space_group_name_H-M   'P 1'
#
loop_
_entity.id
_entity.type
_entity.pdbx_description
1 polymer ?
#
loop_
_entity_poly.entity_id
_entity_poly.type
_entity_poly.pdbx_seq_one_letter_code
_entity_poly.pdbx_strand_id
1 'polypeptide(L)'
;MISVENVTFHYTAGQDVLQGVTLKINDGEFVAIMGENGAGKTTLVKMFNGLLRPTQGVVTVDGTSTRDKSVAQLSRSVGLIFQNPDHQLFAETVGEELAFSLRNFGFGEDTIQRRVKSLLTTLDLDRYEKSSPFVLSGGERKRVALAAILAWDPKHVIMDEPTIGQDYLQKDRLRNFIVQLVSQGKTVVIVTHDVEFVAECKPRVVLLSHGKVIADGPAAEILTNPPIVQQGSLVMPQIAVLMKNLREFNPPMNIIDAYSAKAFLTGKLRERIGTQPPAQSR
;
A
#
# COMPACT_ATOMS: atom_id res chain seq x y z
N MET A 1 10.49 -10.47 -7.04
CA MET A 1 9.32 -11.34 -6.77
C MET A 1 9.34 -11.80 -5.32
N ILE A 2 8.20 -11.76 -4.63
CA ILE A 2 8.03 -12.27 -3.26
C ILE A 2 7.10 -13.49 -3.34
N SER A 3 7.51 -14.64 -2.76
CA SER A 3 6.69 -15.85 -2.65
C SER A 3 6.53 -16.25 -1.20
N VAL A 4 5.31 -16.61 -0.83
CA VAL A 4 4.91 -17.11 0.47
C VAL A 4 4.26 -18.48 0.24
N GLU A 5 4.80 -19.54 0.82
CA GLU A 5 4.37 -20.90 0.55
C GLU A 5 4.00 -21.62 1.86
N ASN A 6 2.68 -21.85 2.02
CA ASN A 6 2.10 -22.56 3.16
C ASN A 6 2.60 -22.06 4.53
N VAL A 7 2.62 -20.73 4.71
CA VAL A 7 3.19 -20.08 5.88
C VAL A 7 2.23 -20.12 7.05
N THR A 8 2.69 -20.69 8.16
CA THR A 8 2.05 -20.62 9.49
C THR A 8 2.95 -19.87 10.44
N PHE A 9 2.36 -19.06 11.32
CA PHE A 9 3.09 -18.28 12.30
C PHE A 9 2.29 -18.03 13.57
N HIS A 10 2.96 -18.10 14.72
CA HIS A 10 2.46 -17.71 16.02
C HIS A 10 3.53 -16.95 16.80
N TYR A 11 3.10 -15.96 17.58
CA TYR A 11 3.97 -15.29 18.57
C TYR A 11 4.11 -16.14 19.84
N THR A 12 3.01 -16.81 20.23
CA THR A 12 2.94 -17.70 21.39
C THR A 12 2.40 -19.04 20.93
N ALA A 13 2.97 -20.13 21.39
CA ALA A 13 2.52 -21.47 21.03
C ALA A 13 1.01 -21.65 21.26
N GLY A 14 0.31 -22.22 20.27
CA GLY A 14 -1.14 -22.48 20.32
C GLY A 14 -2.04 -21.32 19.86
N GLN A 15 -1.48 -20.18 19.43
CA GLN A 15 -2.25 -19.06 18.87
C GLN A 15 -1.72 -18.68 17.49
N ASP A 16 -2.14 -19.40 16.45
CA ASP A 16 -1.72 -19.12 15.09
C ASP A 16 -2.30 -17.80 14.58
N VAL A 17 -1.40 -16.88 14.23
CA VAL A 17 -1.71 -15.58 13.61
C VAL A 17 -1.81 -15.72 12.09
N LEU A 18 -1.00 -16.59 11.49
CA LEU A 18 -1.07 -17.00 10.08
C LEU A 18 -1.25 -18.50 9.98
N GLN A 19 -2.12 -18.97 9.09
CA GLN A 19 -2.58 -20.34 9.00
C GLN A 19 -2.50 -20.86 7.56
N GLY A 20 -1.31 -21.29 7.14
CA GLY A 20 -1.11 -21.88 5.81
C GLY A 20 -1.24 -20.85 4.67
N VAL A 21 -0.78 -19.62 4.87
CA VAL A 21 -0.83 -18.55 3.86
C VAL A 21 0.04 -18.91 2.66
N THR A 22 -0.56 -18.85 1.48
CA THR A 22 0.15 -18.98 0.20
C THR A 22 -0.19 -17.77 -0.66
N LEU A 23 0.85 -17.05 -1.12
CA LEU A 23 0.73 -15.81 -1.88
C LEU A 23 1.97 -15.60 -2.74
N LYS A 24 1.78 -15.14 -3.97
CA LYS A 24 2.86 -14.73 -4.86
C LYS A 24 2.65 -13.29 -5.32
N ILE A 25 3.66 -12.45 -5.14
CA ILE A 25 3.69 -11.05 -5.60
C ILE A 25 4.78 -10.95 -6.66
N ASN A 26 4.39 -10.57 -7.88
CA ASN A 26 5.32 -10.46 -8.99
C ASN A 26 6.11 -9.14 -8.94
N ASP A 27 7.21 -9.06 -9.68
CA ASP A 27 7.97 -7.82 -9.82
C ASP A 27 7.14 -6.76 -10.56
N GLY A 28 7.23 -5.51 -10.09
CA GLY A 28 6.50 -4.38 -10.66
C GLY A 28 4.99 -4.37 -10.34
N GLU A 29 4.51 -5.27 -9.49
CA GLU A 29 3.10 -5.38 -9.13
C GLU A 29 2.73 -4.39 -8.02
N PHE A 30 1.51 -3.84 -8.09
CA PHE A 30 0.91 -3.08 -6.99
C PHE A 30 -0.14 -3.95 -6.30
N VAL A 31 0.08 -4.26 -5.02
CA VAL A 31 -0.77 -5.14 -4.22
C VAL A 31 -1.24 -4.42 -2.95
N ALA A 32 -2.52 -4.53 -2.64
CA ALA A 32 -3.08 -4.15 -1.35
C ALA A 32 -3.41 -5.41 -0.53
N ILE A 33 -2.77 -5.58 0.61
CA ILE A 33 -3.12 -6.61 1.59
C ILE A 33 -4.15 -6.00 2.55
N MET A 34 -5.38 -6.47 2.47
CA MET A 34 -6.53 -5.93 3.21
C MET A 34 -7.06 -6.95 4.24
N GLY A 35 -7.96 -6.49 5.11
CA GLY A 35 -8.62 -7.30 6.13
C GLY A 35 -8.77 -6.58 7.46
N GLU A 36 -9.47 -7.20 8.40
CA GLU A 36 -9.69 -6.65 9.74
C GLU A 36 -8.40 -6.49 10.57
N ASN A 37 -8.50 -5.72 11.66
CA ASN A 37 -7.42 -5.63 12.63
C ASN A 37 -7.20 -7.01 13.27
N GLY A 38 -5.94 -7.43 13.38
CA GLY A 38 -5.59 -8.76 13.89
C GLY A 38 -5.62 -9.89 12.84
N ALA A 39 -6.00 -9.66 11.58
CA ALA A 39 -6.00 -10.68 10.53
C ALA A 39 -4.60 -11.23 10.15
N GLY A 40 -3.52 -10.63 10.67
CA GLY A 40 -2.14 -11.09 10.40
C GLY A 40 -1.40 -10.30 9.32
N LYS A 41 -1.96 -9.21 8.79
CA LYS A 41 -1.39 -8.40 7.69
C LYS A 41 0.02 -7.91 7.98
N THR A 42 0.21 -7.15 9.06
CA THR A 42 1.53 -6.64 9.51
C THR A 42 2.50 -7.78 9.80
N THR A 43 2.02 -8.89 10.38
CA THR A 43 2.82 -10.09 10.64
C THR A 43 3.35 -10.68 9.34
N LEU A 44 2.50 -10.78 8.31
CA LEU A 44 2.88 -11.30 7.01
C LEU A 44 3.97 -10.44 6.35
N VAL A 45 3.77 -9.11 6.29
CA VAL A 45 4.73 -8.23 5.59
C VAL A 45 6.06 -8.10 6.33
N LYS A 46 6.09 -8.27 7.65
CA LYS A 46 7.36 -8.34 8.43
C LYS A 46 8.20 -9.58 8.09
N MET A 47 7.64 -10.60 7.45
CA MET A 47 8.41 -11.75 6.99
C MET A 47 9.14 -11.47 5.69
N PHE A 48 8.69 -10.49 4.88
CA PHE A 48 9.30 -10.17 3.58
C PHE A 48 10.69 -9.56 3.75
N ASN A 49 10.94 -8.83 4.84
CA ASN A 49 12.26 -8.29 5.17
C ASN A 49 12.99 -9.07 6.28
N GLY A 50 12.44 -10.24 6.71
CA GLY A 50 13.05 -11.11 7.68
C GLY A 50 12.97 -10.65 9.14
N LEU A 51 12.20 -9.60 9.46
CA LEU A 51 11.92 -9.17 10.85
C LEU A 51 11.17 -10.26 11.62
N LEU A 52 10.32 -11.01 10.93
CA LEU A 52 9.70 -12.23 11.45
C LEU A 52 10.05 -13.40 10.52
N ARG A 53 10.14 -14.58 11.11
CA ARG A 53 10.38 -15.82 10.38
C ARG A 53 9.19 -16.77 10.57
N PRO A 54 8.71 -17.42 9.51
CA PRO A 54 7.57 -18.31 9.63
C PRO A 54 7.89 -19.51 10.54
N THR A 55 6.93 -19.97 11.33
CA THR A 55 7.05 -21.20 12.13
C THR A 55 7.09 -22.41 11.20
N GLN A 56 6.21 -22.44 10.19
CA GLN A 56 6.17 -23.43 9.11
C GLN A 56 6.04 -22.74 7.76
N GLY A 57 6.40 -23.45 6.69
CA GLY A 57 6.39 -22.90 5.34
C GLY A 57 7.62 -22.09 5.03
N VAL A 58 7.64 -21.42 3.89
CA VAL A 58 8.79 -20.68 3.37
C VAL A 58 8.34 -19.33 2.80
N VAL A 59 9.14 -18.29 3.09
CA VAL A 59 9.04 -16.98 2.40
C VAL A 59 10.32 -16.78 1.63
N THR A 60 10.20 -16.47 0.32
CA THR A 60 11.33 -16.14 -0.53
C THR A 60 11.19 -14.73 -1.11
N VAL A 61 12.31 -14.05 -1.23
CA VAL A 61 12.42 -12.75 -1.90
C VAL A 61 13.51 -12.85 -2.96
N ASP A 62 13.14 -12.53 -4.18
CA ASP A 62 14.01 -12.65 -5.36
C ASP A 62 14.72 -14.02 -5.44
N GLY A 63 13.95 -15.09 -5.19
CA GLY A 63 14.40 -16.48 -5.25
C GLY A 63 15.25 -16.94 -4.07
N THR A 64 15.47 -16.11 -3.04
CA THR A 64 16.24 -16.48 -1.86
C THR A 64 15.33 -16.57 -0.64
N SER A 65 15.46 -17.65 0.15
CA SER A 65 14.70 -17.79 1.41
C SER A 65 15.08 -16.68 2.40
N THR A 66 14.07 -16.11 3.05
CA THR A 66 14.29 -15.10 4.10
C THR A 66 14.97 -15.70 5.34
N ARG A 67 15.00 -17.02 5.48
CA ARG A 67 15.74 -17.71 6.55
C ARG A 67 17.25 -17.69 6.34
N ASP A 68 17.70 -17.63 5.07
CA ASP A 68 19.10 -17.74 4.69
C ASP A 68 19.83 -16.40 4.66
N LYS A 69 19.11 -15.31 4.88
CA LYS A 69 19.66 -13.95 4.88
C LYS A 69 19.38 -13.23 6.21
N SER A 70 20.28 -12.33 6.58
CA SER A 70 20.03 -11.38 7.67
C SER A 70 19.02 -10.31 7.24
N VAL A 71 18.38 -9.65 8.24
CA VAL A 71 17.50 -8.51 7.99
C VAL A 71 18.22 -7.42 7.19
N ALA A 72 19.49 -7.12 7.52
CA ALA A 72 20.30 -6.13 6.82
C ALA A 72 20.53 -6.47 5.34
N GLN A 73 20.67 -7.76 5.00
CA GLN A 73 20.80 -8.20 3.61
C GLN A 73 19.47 -8.10 2.86
N LEU A 74 18.35 -8.49 3.49
CA LEU A 74 17.02 -8.40 2.88
C LEU A 74 16.57 -6.95 2.71
N SER A 75 16.92 -6.07 3.66
CA SER A 75 16.57 -4.65 3.60
C SER A 75 17.18 -3.93 2.39
N ARG A 76 18.24 -4.47 1.77
CA ARG A 76 18.76 -3.90 0.51
C ARG A 76 17.74 -3.95 -0.64
N SER A 77 16.89 -4.97 -0.67
CA SER A 77 15.85 -5.15 -1.71
C SER A 77 14.44 -4.85 -1.23
N VAL A 78 14.19 -4.95 0.08
CA VAL A 78 12.85 -4.77 0.67
C VAL A 78 12.85 -3.62 1.67
N GLY A 79 12.25 -2.50 1.30
CA GLY A 79 11.99 -1.37 2.20
C GLY A 79 10.63 -1.54 2.87
N LEU A 80 10.59 -1.51 4.20
CA LEU A 80 9.35 -1.57 4.99
C LEU A 80 9.16 -0.25 5.75
N ILE A 81 8.07 0.44 5.47
CA ILE A 81 7.63 1.65 6.18
C ILE A 81 6.61 1.21 7.23
N PHE A 82 6.91 1.49 8.51
CA PHE A 82 6.03 1.13 9.61
C PHE A 82 4.82 2.05 9.72
N GLN A 83 3.72 1.52 10.27
CA GLN A 83 2.50 2.25 10.56
C GLN A 83 2.75 3.50 11.44
N ASN A 84 3.53 3.34 12.52
CA ASN A 84 3.96 4.44 13.36
C ASN A 84 5.40 4.83 13.00
N PRO A 85 5.63 6.05 12.43
CA PRO A 85 6.95 6.52 12.08
C PRO A 85 7.91 6.64 13.29
N ASP A 86 7.39 6.83 14.51
CA ASP A 86 8.21 6.95 15.73
C ASP A 86 8.95 5.65 16.06
N HIS A 87 8.51 4.51 15.53
CA HIS A 87 9.23 3.24 15.65
C HIS A 87 10.36 3.06 14.64
N GLN A 88 10.49 4.00 13.69
CA GLN A 88 11.45 3.93 12.61
C GLN A 88 12.49 5.05 12.67
N LEU A 89 12.06 6.26 13.09
CA LEU A 89 12.90 7.45 13.12
C LEU A 89 13.73 7.51 14.41
N PHE A 90 15.01 7.89 14.30
CA PHE A 90 15.92 7.92 15.45
C PHE A 90 17.05 8.98 15.34
N ALA A 91 17.29 9.56 14.14
CA ALA A 91 18.38 10.51 13.95
C ALA A 91 18.05 11.91 14.54
N GLU A 92 19.09 12.71 14.77
CA GLU A 92 18.95 14.07 15.29
C GLU A 92 18.32 15.01 14.27
N THR A 93 18.60 14.80 12.98
CA THR A 93 18.04 15.62 11.88
C THR A 93 17.44 14.78 10.78
N VAL A 94 16.50 15.37 10.02
CA VAL A 94 15.89 14.74 8.85
C VAL A 94 16.95 14.37 7.80
N GLY A 95 17.92 15.25 7.55
CA GLY A 95 19.01 14.95 6.61
C GLY A 95 19.83 13.72 7.01
N GLU A 96 20.17 13.60 8.31
CA GLU A 96 20.89 12.43 8.85
C GLU A 96 20.04 11.15 8.80
N GLU A 97 18.75 11.25 9.07
CA GLU A 97 17.82 10.12 8.97
C GLU A 97 17.83 9.52 7.53
N LEU A 98 17.76 10.36 6.52
CA LEU A 98 17.81 9.92 5.11
C LEU A 98 19.20 9.40 4.71
N ALA A 99 20.27 9.97 5.27
CA ALA A 99 21.64 9.59 4.95
C ALA A 99 22.07 8.27 5.61
N PHE A 100 21.48 7.93 6.75
CA PHE A 100 21.91 6.81 7.59
C PHE A 100 22.00 5.47 6.86
N SER A 101 20.91 5.09 6.18
CA SER A 101 20.87 3.82 5.45
C SER A 101 21.83 3.81 4.27
N LEU A 102 22.01 4.92 3.59
CA LEU A 102 22.96 5.06 2.48
C LEU A 102 24.40 4.84 2.94
N ARG A 103 24.78 5.43 4.09
CA ARG A 103 26.10 5.21 4.68
C ARG A 103 26.31 3.75 5.05
N ASN A 104 25.32 3.11 5.70
CA ASN A 104 25.39 1.69 6.08
C ASN A 104 25.46 0.75 4.86
N PHE A 105 24.92 1.15 3.72
CA PHE A 105 25.01 0.38 2.49
C PHE A 105 26.30 0.67 1.69
N GLY A 106 27.14 1.60 2.15
CA GLY A 106 28.45 1.91 1.57
C GLY A 106 28.40 2.85 0.36
N PHE A 107 27.38 3.71 0.26
CA PHE A 107 27.33 4.75 -0.78
C PHE A 107 28.37 5.84 -0.48
N GLY A 108 29.01 6.39 -1.53
CA GLY A 108 29.92 7.53 -1.40
C GLY A 108 29.17 8.83 -1.06
N GLU A 109 29.84 9.74 -0.34
CA GLU A 109 29.21 10.95 0.23
C GLU A 109 28.55 11.84 -0.83
N ASP A 110 29.15 12.02 -2.01
CA ASP A 110 28.55 12.79 -3.13
C ASP A 110 27.22 12.19 -3.60
N THR A 111 27.11 10.86 -3.57
CA THR A 111 25.85 10.16 -3.92
C THR A 111 24.82 10.32 -2.82
N ILE A 112 25.25 10.25 -1.55
CA ILE A 112 24.40 10.47 -0.40
C ILE A 112 23.78 11.88 -0.44
N GLN A 113 24.60 12.90 -0.60
CA GLN A 113 24.13 14.30 -0.67
C GLN A 113 23.13 14.51 -1.80
N ARG A 114 23.43 14.00 -3.01
CA ARG A 114 22.51 14.10 -4.16
C ARG A 114 21.18 13.41 -3.90
N ARG A 115 21.18 12.19 -3.36
CA ARG A 115 19.96 11.41 -3.09
C ARG A 115 19.14 12.05 -1.97
N VAL A 116 19.77 12.46 -0.87
CA VAL A 116 19.11 13.15 0.24
C VAL A 116 18.43 14.42 -0.27
N LYS A 117 19.14 15.29 -0.99
CA LYS A 117 18.58 16.53 -1.55
C LYS A 117 17.41 16.26 -2.49
N SER A 118 17.54 15.28 -3.38
CA SER A 118 16.47 14.90 -4.31
C SER A 118 15.21 14.44 -3.58
N LEU A 119 15.35 13.62 -2.54
CA LEU A 119 14.22 13.11 -1.76
C LEU A 119 13.56 14.19 -0.91
N LEU A 120 14.34 15.07 -0.30
CA LEU A 120 13.82 16.23 0.43
C LEU A 120 12.91 17.07 -0.48
N THR A 121 13.37 17.39 -1.68
CA THR A 121 12.57 18.15 -2.66
C THR A 121 11.35 17.35 -3.14
N THR A 122 11.51 16.08 -3.48
CA THR A 122 10.39 15.25 -3.99
C THR A 122 9.26 15.10 -2.98
N LEU A 123 9.58 15.06 -1.67
CA LEU A 123 8.62 14.85 -0.59
C LEU A 123 8.25 16.12 0.18
N ASP A 124 8.65 17.31 -0.34
CA ASP A 124 8.38 18.62 0.29
C ASP A 124 8.90 18.68 1.74
N LEU A 125 10.18 18.32 1.90
CA LEU A 125 10.88 18.25 3.20
C LEU A 125 12.10 19.18 3.26
N ASP A 126 12.45 19.95 2.21
CA ASP A 126 13.68 20.76 2.14
C ASP A 126 13.86 21.66 3.35
N ARG A 127 12.78 22.33 3.79
CA ARG A 127 12.81 23.24 4.94
C ARG A 127 13.11 22.57 6.27
N TYR A 128 12.99 21.25 6.33
CA TYR A 128 13.16 20.46 7.54
C TYR A 128 14.50 19.69 7.61
N GLU A 129 15.36 19.82 6.60
CA GLU A 129 16.61 19.06 6.50
C GLU A 129 17.42 19.06 7.80
N LYS A 130 17.52 20.25 8.45
CA LYS A 130 18.28 20.47 9.71
C LYS A 130 17.43 20.33 10.98
N SER A 131 16.13 20.06 10.84
CA SER A 131 15.22 19.92 11.98
C SER A 131 15.22 18.49 12.48
N SER A 132 14.94 18.31 13.78
CA SER A 132 14.70 17.00 14.34
C SER A 132 13.40 16.41 13.76
N PRO A 133 13.37 15.13 13.36
CA PRO A 133 12.14 14.47 12.93
C PRO A 133 11.03 14.55 13.98
N PHE A 134 11.38 14.59 15.26
CA PHE A 134 10.42 14.54 16.37
C PHE A 134 9.65 15.83 16.62
N VAL A 135 10.09 16.97 16.06
CA VAL A 135 9.35 18.24 16.14
C VAL A 135 8.35 18.42 14.99
N LEU A 136 8.35 17.50 14.01
CA LEU A 136 7.47 17.54 12.85
C LEU A 136 6.08 17.01 13.19
N SER A 137 5.08 17.44 12.40
CA SER A 137 3.73 16.86 12.45
C SER A 137 3.74 15.38 12.07
N GLY A 138 2.69 14.63 12.46
CA GLY A 138 2.59 13.21 12.12
C GLY A 138 2.66 12.92 10.62
N GLY A 139 2.05 13.76 9.78
CA GLY A 139 2.12 13.64 8.33
C GLY A 139 3.53 13.90 7.76
N GLU A 140 4.25 14.88 8.31
CA GLU A 140 5.64 15.16 7.93
C GLU A 140 6.57 14.02 8.37
N ARG A 141 6.41 13.50 9.59
CA ARG A 141 7.17 12.32 10.05
C ARG A 141 6.97 11.11 9.15
N LYS A 142 5.75 10.86 8.68
CA LYS A 142 5.48 9.79 7.70
C LYS A 142 6.23 10.00 6.40
N ARG A 143 6.28 11.24 5.89
CA ARG A 143 7.07 11.55 4.70
C ARG A 143 8.57 11.36 4.92
N VAL A 144 9.09 11.72 6.10
CA VAL A 144 10.50 11.45 6.47
C VAL A 144 10.77 9.95 6.51
N ALA A 145 9.91 9.16 7.17
CA ALA A 145 10.04 7.71 7.23
C ALA A 145 10.02 7.07 5.84
N LEU A 146 9.14 7.56 4.95
CA LEU A 146 9.09 7.13 3.55
C LEU A 146 10.38 7.52 2.80
N ALA A 147 10.85 8.78 2.95
CA ALA A 147 12.08 9.26 2.32
C ALA A 147 13.29 8.44 2.77
N ALA A 148 13.40 8.15 4.07
CA ALA A 148 14.49 7.36 4.64
C ALA A 148 14.57 5.97 4.00
N ILE A 149 13.43 5.30 3.77
CA ILE A 149 13.38 3.99 3.11
C ILE A 149 13.71 4.09 1.62
N LEU A 150 13.22 5.12 0.94
CA LEU A 150 13.47 5.27 -0.50
C LEU A 150 14.88 5.74 -0.85
N ALA A 151 15.65 6.21 0.13
CA ALA A 151 16.99 6.73 -0.06
C ALA A 151 17.91 5.75 -0.77
N TRP A 152 17.85 4.47 -0.44
CA TRP A 152 18.69 3.44 -1.08
C TRP A 152 18.05 2.76 -2.28
N ASP A 153 16.82 3.19 -2.67
CA ASP A 153 16.12 2.74 -3.87
C ASP A 153 15.75 1.24 -3.86
N PRO A 154 15.05 0.74 -2.83
CA PRO A 154 14.69 -0.68 -2.75
C PRO A 154 13.81 -1.10 -3.93
N LYS A 155 13.94 -2.37 -4.34
CA LYS A 155 13.11 -2.96 -5.40
C LYS A 155 11.66 -3.17 -4.96
N HIS A 156 11.47 -3.61 -3.72
CA HIS A 156 10.17 -3.86 -3.11
C HIS A 156 9.91 -2.82 -2.02
N VAL A 157 8.84 -2.06 -2.14
CA VAL A 157 8.42 -1.03 -1.18
C VAL A 157 7.14 -1.48 -0.50
N ILE A 158 7.20 -1.65 0.82
CA ILE A 158 6.08 -2.10 1.63
C ILE A 158 5.69 -0.99 2.57
N MET A 159 4.42 -0.64 2.62
CA MET A 159 3.86 0.40 3.47
C MET A 159 2.77 -0.18 4.37
N ASP A 160 3.00 -0.14 5.67
CA ASP A 160 2.00 -0.62 6.65
C ASP A 160 1.12 0.55 7.09
N GLU A 161 -0.18 0.48 6.77
CA GLU A 161 -1.23 1.47 7.07
C GLU A 161 -0.82 2.92 6.72
N PRO A 162 -0.41 3.20 5.48
CA PRO A 162 0.14 4.51 5.12
C PRO A 162 -0.90 5.64 5.15
N THR A 163 -2.20 5.32 5.06
CA THR A 163 -3.31 6.30 4.99
C THR A 163 -3.82 6.77 6.35
N ILE A 164 -3.47 6.09 7.45
CA ILE A 164 -3.94 6.48 8.79
C ILE A 164 -3.49 7.89 9.15
N GLY A 165 -4.45 8.72 9.59
CA GLY A 165 -4.18 10.12 9.99
C GLY A 165 -3.82 11.04 8.83
N GLN A 166 -4.08 10.63 7.59
CA GLN A 166 -3.90 11.44 6.38
C GLN A 166 -5.24 12.06 5.95
N ASP A 167 -5.21 13.34 5.60
CA ASP A 167 -6.34 14.01 4.93
C ASP A 167 -6.42 13.59 3.45
N TYR A 168 -7.48 14.08 2.77
CA TYR A 168 -7.70 13.77 1.36
C TYR A 168 -6.53 14.16 0.46
N LEU A 169 -5.96 15.36 0.66
CA LEU A 169 -4.85 15.85 -0.18
C LEU A 169 -3.58 15.02 0.03
N GLN A 170 -3.32 14.60 1.26
CA GLN A 170 -2.19 13.74 1.59
C GLN A 170 -2.37 12.34 0.98
N LYS A 171 -3.59 11.78 1.05
CA LYS A 171 -3.91 10.50 0.38
C LYS A 171 -3.75 10.59 -1.14
N ASP A 172 -4.19 11.67 -1.75
CA ASP A 172 -4.03 11.90 -3.20
C ASP A 172 -2.55 11.99 -3.60
N ARG A 173 -1.72 12.71 -2.83
CA ARG A 173 -0.28 12.75 -3.03
C ARG A 173 0.36 11.38 -2.88
N LEU A 174 -0.04 10.60 -1.86
CA LEU A 174 0.45 9.24 -1.66
C LEU A 174 0.07 8.32 -2.83
N ARG A 175 -1.17 8.40 -3.33
CA ARG A 175 -1.61 7.66 -4.52
C ARG A 175 -0.74 7.96 -5.72
N ASN A 176 -0.55 9.25 -6.05
CA ASN A 176 0.27 9.67 -7.18
C ASN A 176 1.73 9.20 -7.02
N PHE A 177 2.25 9.23 -5.82
CA PHE A 177 3.58 8.74 -5.51
C PHE A 177 3.70 7.21 -5.70
N ILE A 178 2.70 6.43 -5.25
CA ILE A 178 2.65 4.97 -5.49
C ILE A 178 2.63 4.68 -6.99
N VAL A 179 1.80 5.39 -7.77
CA VAL A 179 1.75 5.24 -9.23
C VAL A 179 3.12 5.50 -9.85
N GLN A 180 3.83 6.51 -9.40
CA GLN A 180 5.19 6.81 -9.85
C GLN A 180 6.15 5.66 -9.53
N LEU A 181 6.14 5.11 -8.32
CA LEU A 181 7.00 3.97 -7.94
C LEU A 181 6.73 2.75 -8.84
N VAL A 182 5.46 2.42 -9.06
CA VAL A 182 5.06 1.31 -9.94
C VAL A 182 5.50 1.55 -11.39
N SER A 183 5.35 2.78 -11.90
CA SER A 183 5.81 3.13 -13.26
C SER A 183 7.34 3.02 -13.44
N GLN A 184 8.09 3.12 -12.34
CA GLN A 184 9.54 2.89 -12.29
C GLN A 184 9.91 1.39 -12.18
N GLY A 185 8.91 0.49 -12.23
CA GLY A 185 9.11 -0.95 -12.15
C GLY A 185 9.27 -1.49 -10.71
N LYS A 186 9.01 -0.68 -9.69
CA LYS A 186 9.04 -1.15 -8.30
C LYS A 186 7.81 -1.97 -7.96
N THR A 187 8.00 -2.99 -7.16
CA THR A 187 6.90 -3.72 -6.52
C THR A 187 6.44 -2.92 -5.31
N VAL A 188 5.17 -2.57 -5.26
CA VAL A 188 4.59 -1.83 -4.13
C VAL A 188 3.54 -2.69 -3.43
N VAL A 189 3.69 -2.85 -2.13
CA VAL A 189 2.72 -3.54 -1.28
C VAL A 189 2.23 -2.57 -0.22
N ILE A 190 0.93 -2.35 -0.15
CA ILE A 190 0.32 -1.62 0.95
C ILE A 190 -0.46 -2.57 1.84
N VAL A 191 -0.35 -2.41 3.14
CA VAL A 191 -1.25 -3.03 4.12
C VAL A 191 -2.22 -1.96 4.54
N THR A 192 -3.52 -2.19 4.37
CA THR A 192 -4.53 -1.19 4.76
C THR A 192 -5.92 -1.80 4.93
N HIS A 193 -6.76 -1.10 5.68
CA HIS A 193 -8.21 -1.33 5.75
C HIS A 193 -9.00 -0.18 5.07
N ASP A 194 -8.32 0.80 4.48
CA ASP A 194 -8.91 1.94 3.79
C ASP A 194 -9.45 1.54 2.41
N VAL A 195 -10.70 1.13 2.38
CA VAL A 195 -11.39 0.65 1.18
C VAL A 195 -11.50 1.72 0.11
N GLU A 196 -11.72 2.99 0.50
CA GLU A 196 -11.85 4.10 -0.45
C GLU A 196 -10.52 4.38 -1.16
N PHE A 197 -9.41 4.39 -0.41
CA PHE A 197 -8.08 4.55 -0.99
C PHE A 197 -7.75 3.42 -1.97
N VAL A 198 -8.07 2.17 -1.61
CA VAL A 198 -7.85 1.00 -2.48
C VAL A 198 -8.74 1.06 -3.72
N ALA A 199 -10.00 1.50 -3.59
CA ALA A 199 -10.89 1.69 -4.72
C ALA A 199 -10.39 2.73 -5.73
N GLU A 200 -9.79 3.83 -5.25
CA GLU A 200 -9.18 4.85 -6.09
C GLU A 200 -7.89 4.38 -6.78
N CYS A 201 -7.05 3.60 -6.07
CA CYS A 201 -5.78 3.11 -6.58
C CYS A 201 -5.90 1.88 -7.50
N LYS A 202 -6.96 1.08 -7.36
CA LYS A 202 -7.24 -0.16 -8.11
C LYS A 202 -6.09 -1.17 -8.18
N PRO A 203 -5.42 -1.50 -7.06
CA PRO A 203 -4.39 -2.53 -7.05
C PRO A 203 -5.02 -3.93 -7.20
N ARG A 204 -4.16 -4.95 -7.30
CA ARG A 204 -4.56 -6.31 -6.91
C ARG A 204 -4.78 -6.35 -5.40
N VAL A 205 -5.90 -6.90 -4.96
CA VAL A 205 -6.25 -7.03 -3.54
C VAL A 205 -6.03 -8.47 -3.09
N VAL A 206 -5.32 -8.63 -1.98
CA VAL A 206 -5.21 -9.87 -1.23
C VAL A 206 -5.92 -9.67 0.10
N LEU A 207 -7.04 -10.34 0.30
CA LEU A 207 -7.86 -10.19 1.49
C LEU A 207 -7.53 -11.28 2.50
N LEU A 208 -7.07 -10.86 3.68
CA LEU A 208 -6.80 -11.73 4.82
C LEU A 208 -7.95 -11.68 5.82
N SER A 209 -8.34 -12.84 6.32
CA SER A 209 -9.26 -12.98 7.46
C SER A 209 -8.81 -14.16 8.33
N HIS A 210 -8.75 -13.95 9.65
CA HIS A 210 -8.35 -15.00 10.61
C HIS A 210 -7.06 -15.77 10.21
N GLY A 211 -6.07 -15.02 9.73
CA GLY A 211 -4.76 -15.61 9.34
C GLY A 211 -4.73 -16.37 8.01
N LYS A 212 -5.80 -16.30 7.21
CA LYS A 212 -5.91 -16.97 5.90
C LYS A 212 -6.17 -15.98 4.79
N VAL A 213 -5.68 -16.26 3.58
CA VAL A 213 -6.10 -15.55 2.37
C VAL A 213 -7.47 -16.08 1.97
N ILE A 214 -8.48 -15.22 1.96
CA ILE A 214 -9.87 -15.58 1.60
C ILE A 214 -10.25 -15.11 0.19
N ALA A 215 -9.52 -14.13 -0.36
CA ALA A 215 -9.69 -13.68 -1.74
C ALA A 215 -8.39 -13.06 -2.25
N ASP A 216 -8.17 -13.16 -3.56
CA ASP A 216 -7.02 -12.64 -4.28
C ASP A 216 -7.42 -12.31 -5.73
N GLY A 217 -7.35 -11.02 -6.12
CA GLY A 217 -7.78 -10.58 -7.44
C GLY A 217 -7.87 -9.05 -7.58
N PRO A 218 -8.43 -8.56 -8.70
CA PRO A 218 -8.64 -7.13 -8.92
C PRO A 218 -9.50 -6.47 -7.84
N ALA A 219 -9.14 -5.25 -7.42
CA ALA A 219 -9.89 -4.50 -6.40
C ALA A 219 -11.38 -4.39 -6.72
N ALA A 220 -11.72 -4.17 -8.00
CA ALA A 220 -13.11 -4.04 -8.42
C ALA A 220 -13.93 -5.31 -8.19
N GLU A 221 -13.35 -6.49 -8.40
CA GLU A 221 -14.05 -7.77 -8.21
C GLU A 221 -14.23 -8.10 -6.73
N ILE A 222 -13.19 -7.87 -5.93
CA ILE A 222 -13.21 -8.20 -4.50
C ILE A 222 -14.10 -7.22 -3.73
N LEU A 223 -13.91 -5.91 -3.94
CA LEU A 223 -14.60 -4.88 -3.16
C LEU A 223 -16.08 -4.70 -3.54
N THR A 224 -16.54 -5.26 -4.66
CA THR A 224 -17.96 -5.27 -5.04
C THR A 224 -18.67 -6.58 -4.72
N ASN A 225 -17.98 -7.55 -4.13
CA ASN A 225 -18.53 -8.85 -3.76
C ASN A 225 -18.96 -8.85 -2.27
N PRO A 226 -20.27 -8.71 -1.94
CA PRO A 226 -20.72 -8.52 -0.57
C PRO A 226 -20.31 -9.68 0.38
N PRO A 227 -20.45 -10.97 0.02
CA PRO A 227 -19.99 -12.07 0.85
C PRO A 227 -18.51 -11.98 1.22
N ILE A 228 -17.63 -11.67 0.24
CA ILE A 228 -16.18 -11.57 0.44
C ILE A 228 -15.85 -10.38 1.35
N VAL A 229 -16.44 -9.21 1.07
CA VAL A 229 -16.25 -7.98 1.86
C VAL A 229 -16.69 -8.19 3.31
N GLN A 230 -17.84 -8.85 3.53
CA GLN A 230 -18.34 -9.16 4.86
C GLN A 230 -17.42 -10.15 5.60
N GLN A 231 -16.94 -11.20 4.93
CA GLN A 231 -16.01 -12.17 5.51
C GLN A 231 -14.67 -11.52 5.89
N GLY A 232 -14.24 -10.51 5.13
CA GLY A 232 -13.04 -9.71 5.42
C GLY A 232 -13.26 -8.61 6.46
N SER A 233 -14.47 -8.49 7.05
CA SER A 233 -14.87 -7.41 7.96
C SER A 233 -14.64 -6.01 7.37
N LEU A 234 -14.83 -5.88 6.06
CA LEU A 234 -14.73 -4.64 5.31
C LEU A 234 -16.13 -4.12 4.93
N VAL A 235 -16.18 -2.90 4.42
CA VAL A 235 -17.38 -2.31 3.80
C VAL A 235 -17.13 -2.13 2.30
N MET A 236 -18.19 -2.11 1.51
CA MET A 236 -18.07 -1.79 0.08
C MET A 236 -17.69 -0.31 -0.10
N PRO A 237 -16.93 0.06 -1.14
CA PRO A 237 -16.69 1.46 -1.48
C PRO A 237 -18.00 2.24 -1.63
N GLN A 238 -18.04 3.48 -1.16
CA GLN A 238 -19.25 4.32 -1.23
C GLN A 238 -19.77 4.46 -2.66
N ILE A 239 -18.86 4.62 -3.62
CA ILE A 239 -19.20 4.70 -5.05
C ILE A 239 -19.82 3.38 -5.54
N ALA A 240 -19.30 2.23 -5.14
CA ALA A 240 -19.90 0.93 -5.52
C ALA A 240 -21.31 0.79 -4.96
N VAL A 241 -21.56 1.22 -3.72
CA VAL A 241 -22.89 1.24 -3.10
C VAL A 241 -23.83 2.19 -3.85
N LEU A 242 -23.37 3.41 -4.18
CA LEU A 242 -24.14 4.37 -4.98
C LEU A 242 -24.54 3.77 -6.33
N MET A 243 -23.57 3.24 -7.07
CA MET A 243 -23.82 2.65 -8.39
C MET A 243 -24.80 1.48 -8.32
N LYS A 244 -24.68 0.61 -7.33
CA LYS A 244 -25.62 -0.50 -7.08
C LYS A 244 -27.06 -0.03 -6.87
N ASN A 245 -27.26 1.16 -6.30
CA ASN A 245 -28.58 1.74 -6.03
C ASN A 245 -29.17 2.46 -7.27
N LEU A 246 -28.35 2.84 -8.25
CA LEU A 246 -28.74 3.48 -9.50
C LEU A 246 -29.18 2.46 -10.56
N ARG A 247 -30.04 1.50 -10.17
CA ARG A 247 -30.47 0.37 -11.03
C ARG A 247 -31.11 0.81 -12.36
N GLU A 248 -31.76 1.95 -12.40
CA GLU A 248 -32.40 2.51 -13.60
C GLU A 248 -31.40 2.79 -14.75
N PHE A 249 -30.11 2.99 -14.43
CA PHE A 249 -29.04 3.19 -15.40
C PHE A 249 -28.31 1.91 -15.77
N ASN A 250 -28.63 0.78 -15.12
CA ASN A 250 -27.96 -0.51 -15.30
C ASN A 250 -26.41 -0.41 -15.28
N PRO A 251 -25.80 0.13 -14.20
CA PRO A 251 -24.37 0.36 -14.16
C PRO A 251 -23.60 -0.94 -14.10
N PRO A 252 -22.38 -1.00 -14.69
CA PRO A 252 -21.44 -2.10 -14.48
C PRO A 252 -21.11 -2.26 -13.00
N MET A 253 -21.03 -3.50 -12.51
CA MET A 253 -20.77 -3.78 -11.10
C MET A 253 -19.33 -3.45 -10.66
N ASN A 254 -18.42 -3.25 -11.58
CA ASN A 254 -17.01 -2.98 -11.35
C ASN A 254 -16.65 -1.49 -11.19
N ILE A 255 -17.64 -0.60 -11.15
CA ILE A 255 -17.40 0.82 -10.88
C ILE A 255 -17.26 1.03 -9.38
N ILE A 256 -16.05 1.31 -8.93
CA ILE A 256 -15.71 1.46 -7.51
C ILE A 256 -15.13 2.84 -7.15
N ASP A 257 -14.84 3.69 -8.12
CA ASP A 257 -14.23 5.01 -7.95
C ASP A 257 -15.04 6.13 -8.61
N ALA A 258 -14.85 7.37 -8.11
CA ALA A 258 -15.60 8.54 -8.55
C ALA A 258 -15.36 8.90 -10.03
N TYR A 259 -14.15 8.69 -10.56
CA TYR A 259 -13.83 9.01 -11.95
C TYR A 259 -14.60 8.11 -12.93
N SER A 260 -14.58 6.80 -12.68
CA SER A 260 -15.32 5.82 -13.48
C SER A 260 -16.84 6.03 -13.39
N ALA A 261 -17.34 6.35 -12.18
CA ALA A 261 -18.75 6.67 -11.98
C ALA A 261 -19.19 7.93 -12.75
N LYS A 262 -18.38 9.01 -12.67
CA LYS A 262 -18.62 10.25 -13.40
C LYS A 262 -18.67 9.99 -14.92
N ALA A 263 -17.71 9.27 -15.46
CA ALA A 263 -17.65 8.95 -16.88
C ALA A 263 -18.89 8.20 -17.33
N PHE A 264 -19.29 7.16 -16.61
CA PHE A 264 -20.49 6.36 -16.90
C PHE A 264 -21.76 7.20 -16.85
N LEU A 265 -21.99 7.94 -15.74
CA LEU A 265 -23.20 8.74 -15.57
C LEU A 265 -23.31 9.88 -16.58
N THR A 266 -22.20 10.54 -16.91
CA THR A 266 -22.17 11.59 -17.94
C THR A 266 -22.59 11.02 -19.31
N GLY A 267 -22.12 9.81 -19.66
CA GLY A 267 -22.53 9.11 -20.88
C GLY A 267 -24.03 8.85 -20.90
N LYS A 268 -24.57 8.28 -19.82
CA LYS A 268 -26.00 7.95 -19.70
C LYS A 268 -26.92 9.18 -19.73
N LEU A 269 -26.50 10.28 -19.10
CA LEU A 269 -27.27 11.54 -19.14
C LEU A 269 -27.28 12.16 -20.53
N ARG A 270 -26.17 12.13 -21.27
CA ARG A 270 -26.11 12.60 -22.67
C ARG A 270 -27.02 11.78 -23.59
N GLU A 271 -27.05 10.45 -23.44
CA GLU A 271 -27.99 9.57 -24.20
C GLU A 271 -29.45 9.97 -23.93
N ARG A 272 -29.84 10.23 -22.67
CA ARG A 272 -31.21 10.66 -22.33
C ARG A 272 -31.58 12.03 -22.88
N ILE A 273 -30.68 13.01 -22.84
CA ILE A 273 -30.91 14.37 -23.33
C ILE A 273 -31.00 14.36 -24.87
N GLY A 274 -30.16 13.58 -25.55
CA GLY A 274 -30.17 13.46 -27.03
C GLY A 274 -31.40 12.73 -27.60
N THR A 275 -32.13 11.97 -26.77
CA THR A 275 -33.35 11.24 -27.15
C THR A 275 -34.64 11.99 -26.84
N GLN A 276 -34.60 13.17 -26.16
CA GLN A 276 -35.79 14.00 -26.01
C GLN A 276 -36.09 14.72 -27.31
N PRO A 277 -37.32 14.56 -27.92
CA PRO A 277 -37.71 15.36 -29.06
C PRO A 277 -37.72 16.85 -28.67
N PRO A 278 -37.42 17.76 -29.60
CA PRO A 278 -37.43 19.20 -29.33
C PRO A 278 -38.80 19.60 -28.77
N ALA A 279 -38.79 20.31 -27.63
CA ALA A 279 -40.00 20.83 -27.02
C ALA A 279 -40.81 21.58 -28.12
N GLN A 280 -42.01 21.13 -28.42
CA GLN A 280 -42.91 21.85 -29.28
C GLN A 280 -43.19 23.23 -28.66
N SER A 281 -42.60 24.27 -29.25
CA SER A 281 -42.93 25.66 -28.93
C SER A 281 -44.40 25.87 -29.24
N ARG A 282 -45.20 26.11 -28.22
CA ARG A 282 -46.54 26.66 -28.34
C ARG A 282 -46.46 28.20 -28.40
#